data_650a376c551b5960fc8e62299febb84a
#
_entry.id   650a376c551b5960fc8e62299febb84a
#
_cell.length_a   1.000
_cell.length_b   1.000
_cell.length_c   1.000
_cell.angle_alpha   90.00
_cell.angle_beta   90.00
_cell.angle_gamma   90.00
#
_symmetry.space_group_name_H-M   'P 1'
#
loop_
_entity.id
_entity.type
_entity.pdbx_description
1 polymer ?
#
loop_
_entity_poly.entity_id
_entity_poly.type
_entity_poly.pdbx_seq_one_letter_code
_entity_poly.pdbx_strand_id
1 'polypeptide(L)'
;MPTFGGVTGRVYYKAWRVPPPRAAAVVFLHGFGEHSGLYHRFGNALNGAGIELWALDEIGHGLTEGDRAVIGSISDLVENGRRLTAIAETAQPGIPVWLAGHSLGAVAAAVSAARDPGRYAGLILSGAALSPLDWVLALGDPDAPDLDLDPADLSSDPFYLDELAHDPLAFTSAAGARSLNAVLPPAWDELASDFGQVTLPVLFVHGSDDPVVPAAHAREWAARLKRARLAEFPGARHDILNETVHRDVAAAITDFVLTAG
;
A
#
# COMPACT_ATOMS: atom_id res chain seq x y z
N MET A 1 -18.83 -12.59 -3.73
CA MET A 1 -17.64 -11.72 -3.57
C MET A 1 -16.44 -12.64 -3.36
N PRO A 2 -15.31 -12.42 -4.03
CA PRO A 2 -14.14 -13.30 -3.91
C PRO A 2 -13.49 -13.12 -2.53
N THR A 3 -13.22 -14.25 -1.86
CA THR A 3 -12.56 -14.27 -0.55
C THR A 3 -11.61 -15.46 -0.45
N PHE A 4 -10.63 -15.39 0.45
CA PHE A 4 -9.77 -16.51 0.83
C PHE A 4 -9.63 -16.60 2.35
N GLY A 5 -9.16 -17.74 2.86
CA GLY A 5 -8.84 -17.90 4.28
C GLY A 5 -7.61 -17.08 4.64
N GLY A 6 -7.78 -16.02 5.43
CA GLY A 6 -6.70 -15.18 5.95
C GLY A 6 -6.04 -15.77 7.20
N VAL A 7 -5.19 -14.97 7.85
CA VAL A 7 -4.57 -15.34 9.14
C VAL A 7 -5.64 -15.39 10.23
N THR A 8 -6.53 -14.40 10.25
CA THR A 8 -7.63 -14.28 11.21
C THR A 8 -8.95 -14.06 10.47
N GLY A 9 -9.57 -15.15 9.99
CA GLY A 9 -10.85 -15.02 9.31
C GLY A 9 -10.76 -14.94 7.79
N ARG A 10 -11.86 -14.50 7.13
CA ARG A 10 -11.95 -14.40 5.67
C ARG A 10 -11.47 -13.04 5.21
N VAL A 11 -10.59 -13.04 4.22
CA VAL A 11 -10.08 -11.84 3.56
C VAL A 11 -10.78 -11.67 2.22
N TYR A 12 -11.39 -10.50 2.03
CA TYR A 12 -11.95 -10.08 0.75
C TYR A 12 -10.84 -9.59 -0.17
N TYR A 13 -10.97 -9.83 -1.47
CA TYR A 13 -10.11 -9.22 -2.48
C TYR A 13 -10.88 -8.84 -3.74
N LYS A 14 -10.33 -7.91 -4.50
CA LYS A 14 -10.83 -7.48 -5.80
C LYS A 14 -9.72 -7.64 -6.84
N ALA A 15 -10.08 -8.08 -8.04
CA ALA A 15 -9.15 -8.20 -9.15
C ALA A 15 -9.67 -7.46 -10.37
N TRP A 16 -8.88 -6.52 -10.86
CA TRP A 16 -9.05 -5.87 -12.16
C TRP A 16 -8.26 -6.67 -13.18
N ARG A 17 -8.97 -7.54 -13.87
CA ARG A 17 -8.36 -8.49 -14.81
C ARG A 17 -8.41 -7.97 -16.24
N VAL A 18 -7.40 -8.33 -17.03
CA VAL A 18 -7.33 -8.01 -18.46
C VAL A 18 -7.31 -9.28 -19.31
N PRO A 19 -7.85 -9.24 -20.55
CA PRO A 19 -7.66 -10.34 -21.50
C PRO A 19 -6.18 -10.49 -21.90
N PRO A 20 -5.76 -11.67 -22.36
CA PRO A 20 -4.41 -11.85 -22.91
C PRO A 20 -4.17 -10.97 -24.17
N PRO A 21 -2.95 -10.53 -24.46
CA PRO A 21 -1.74 -10.77 -23.67
C PRO A 21 -1.68 -9.89 -22.42
N ARG A 22 -1.10 -10.41 -21.34
CA ARG A 22 -0.89 -9.71 -20.07
C ARG A 22 0.58 -9.42 -19.86
N ALA A 23 0.92 -8.20 -19.44
CA ALA A 23 2.30 -7.79 -19.19
C ALA A 23 2.78 -8.19 -17.78
N ALA A 24 1.94 -7.98 -16.77
CA ALA A 24 2.24 -8.25 -15.37
C ALA A 24 0.97 -8.36 -14.52
N ALA A 25 1.13 -8.84 -13.28
CA ALA A 25 0.15 -8.66 -12.20
C ALA A 25 0.78 -7.83 -11.08
N VAL A 26 0.01 -6.89 -10.53
CA VAL A 26 0.36 -6.12 -9.33
C VAL A 26 -0.55 -6.59 -8.20
N VAL A 27 0.03 -7.08 -7.10
CA VAL A 27 -0.66 -7.34 -5.84
C VAL A 27 -0.53 -6.09 -4.98
N PHE A 28 -1.65 -5.59 -4.47
CA PHE A 28 -1.72 -4.29 -3.81
C PHE A 28 -2.28 -4.40 -2.39
N LEU A 29 -1.59 -3.75 -1.46
CA LEU A 29 -1.92 -3.62 -0.04
C LEU A 29 -2.24 -2.16 0.24
N HIS A 30 -3.46 -1.87 0.72
CA HIS A 30 -3.93 -0.49 0.95
C HIS A 30 -3.44 0.09 2.28
N GLY A 31 -3.65 1.38 2.50
CA GLY A 31 -3.34 2.13 3.70
C GLY A 31 -4.37 1.95 4.82
N PHE A 32 -4.05 2.47 6.01
CA PHE A 32 -4.97 2.45 7.14
C PHE A 32 -6.21 3.31 6.85
N GLY A 33 -7.38 2.79 7.19
CA GLY A 33 -8.66 3.47 6.97
C GLY A 33 -9.27 3.28 5.59
N GLU A 34 -8.56 2.65 4.67
CA GLU A 34 -8.96 2.44 3.29
C GLU A 34 -9.51 1.03 3.03
N HIS A 35 -9.74 0.71 1.76
CA HIS A 35 -10.05 -0.62 1.26
C HIS A 35 -9.81 -0.70 -0.26
N SER A 36 -9.76 -1.90 -0.82
CA SER A 36 -9.48 -2.14 -2.24
C SER A 36 -10.42 -1.38 -3.21
N GLY A 37 -11.64 -1.08 -2.80
CA GLY A 37 -12.64 -0.38 -3.62
C GLY A 37 -12.21 1.01 -4.05
N LEU A 38 -11.50 1.76 -3.20
CA LEU A 38 -11.03 3.12 -3.45
C LEU A 38 -9.98 3.22 -4.57
N TYR A 39 -9.39 2.09 -4.97
CA TYR A 39 -8.34 2.02 -5.99
C TYR A 39 -8.84 1.69 -7.39
N HIS A 40 -10.14 1.92 -7.67
CA HIS A 40 -10.74 1.62 -8.97
C HIS A 40 -10.12 2.43 -10.13
N ARG A 41 -9.76 3.72 -9.90
CA ARG A 41 -9.08 4.55 -10.91
C ARG A 41 -7.70 3.99 -11.24
N PHE A 42 -6.94 3.61 -10.20
CA PHE A 42 -5.62 3.00 -10.34
C PHE A 42 -5.70 1.65 -11.08
N GLY A 43 -6.61 0.76 -10.68
CA GLY A 43 -6.82 -0.53 -11.34
C GLY A 43 -7.19 -0.39 -12.81
N ASN A 44 -8.07 0.55 -13.15
CA ASN A 44 -8.46 0.82 -14.53
C ASN A 44 -7.29 1.38 -15.37
N ALA A 45 -6.44 2.24 -14.78
CA ALA A 45 -5.26 2.79 -15.45
C ALA A 45 -4.24 1.69 -15.77
N LEU A 46 -3.93 0.80 -14.82
CA LEU A 46 -3.06 -0.34 -15.03
C LEU A 46 -3.60 -1.29 -16.11
N ASN A 47 -4.91 -1.55 -16.08
CA ASN A 47 -5.55 -2.40 -17.09
C ASN A 47 -5.41 -1.85 -18.51
N GLY A 48 -5.43 -0.54 -18.68
CA GLY A 48 -5.18 0.12 -19.97
C GLY A 48 -3.79 -0.21 -20.56
N ALA A 49 -2.83 -0.60 -19.70
CA ALA A 49 -1.48 -1.02 -20.09
C ALA A 49 -1.27 -2.55 -20.09
N GLY A 50 -2.34 -3.33 -19.95
CA GLY A 50 -2.24 -4.79 -19.88
C GLY A 50 -1.72 -5.36 -18.57
N ILE A 51 -1.75 -4.56 -17.50
CA ILE A 51 -1.32 -4.95 -16.14
C ILE A 51 -2.57 -5.22 -15.31
N GLU A 52 -2.64 -6.40 -14.67
CA GLU A 52 -3.71 -6.74 -13.73
C GLU A 52 -3.42 -6.13 -12.34
N LEU A 53 -4.47 -5.66 -11.65
CA LEU A 53 -4.39 -5.28 -10.23
C LEU A 53 -5.18 -6.28 -9.39
N TRP A 54 -4.55 -6.81 -8.34
CA TRP A 54 -5.13 -7.70 -7.34
C TRP A 54 -4.98 -7.04 -5.98
N ALA A 55 -6.06 -6.51 -5.41
CA ALA A 55 -6.03 -5.79 -4.14
C ALA A 55 -6.90 -6.51 -3.11
N LEU A 56 -6.38 -6.74 -1.91
CA LEU A 56 -7.16 -7.24 -0.79
C LEU A 56 -7.68 -6.08 0.08
N ASP A 57 -8.68 -6.36 0.90
CA ASP A 57 -8.99 -5.52 2.05
C ASP A 57 -8.24 -6.08 3.26
N GLU A 58 -7.51 -5.22 3.97
CA GLU A 58 -6.72 -5.62 5.14
C GLU A 58 -7.62 -6.02 6.32
N ILE A 59 -7.07 -6.73 7.30
CA ILE A 59 -7.79 -7.14 8.52
C ILE A 59 -8.42 -5.90 9.17
N GLY A 60 -9.70 -5.99 9.52
CA GLY A 60 -10.45 -4.90 10.14
C GLY A 60 -10.81 -3.74 9.20
N HIS A 61 -10.62 -3.92 7.89
CA HIS A 61 -10.91 -2.92 6.85
C HIS A 61 -11.87 -3.48 5.80
N GLY A 62 -12.56 -2.58 5.10
CA GLY A 62 -13.41 -2.91 3.98
C GLY A 62 -14.41 -4.03 4.30
N LEU A 63 -14.38 -5.09 3.49
CA LEU A 63 -15.22 -6.28 3.60
C LEU A 63 -14.51 -7.49 4.24
N THR A 64 -13.27 -7.30 4.70
CA THR A 64 -12.51 -8.33 5.42
C THR A 64 -12.96 -8.43 6.87
N GLU A 65 -13.00 -9.66 7.40
CA GLU A 65 -13.34 -9.94 8.80
C GLU A 65 -12.27 -9.37 9.75
N GLY A 66 -12.67 -9.06 10.98
CA GLY A 66 -11.85 -8.51 12.05
C GLY A 66 -12.50 -7.31 12.72
N ASP A 67 -12.02 -6.95 13.89
CA ASP A 67 -12.46 -5.74 14.60
C ASP A 67 -12.02 -4.51 13.81
N ARG A 68 -12.91 -3.53 13.67
CA ARG A 68 -12.69 -2.33 12.86
C ARG A 68 -11.42 -1.59 13.27
N ALA A 69 -10.53 -1.36 12.29
CA ALA A 69 -9.26 -0.67 12.45
C ALA A 69 -8.22 -1.37 13.35
N VAL A 70 -8.50 -2.58 13.83
CA VAL A 70 -7.55 -3.32 14.68
C VAL A 70 -6.66 -4.21 13.82
N ILE A 71 -5.35 -4.00 13.90
CA ILE A 71 -4.32 -4.79 13.23
C ILE A 71 -3.52 -5.54 14.29
N GLY A 72 -3.41 -6.86 14.13
CA GLY A 72 -2.68 -7.71 15.08
C GLY A 72 -1.17 -7.57 14.97
N SER A 73 -0.63 -7.71 13.77
CA SER A 73 0.79 -7.57 13.50
C SER A 73 1.07 -7.27 12.03
N ILE A 74 2.25 -6.72 11.74
CA ILE A 74 2.71 -6.56 10.35
C ILE A 74 2.83 -7.90 9.63
N SER A 75 3.16 -8.97 10.36
CA SER A 75 3.27 -10.32 9.81
C SER A 75 1.94 -10.87 9.29
N ASP A 76 0.82 -10.46 9.90
CA ASP A 76 -0.51 -10.85 9.44
C ASP A 76 -0.84 -10.23 8.07
N LEU A 77 -0.49 -8.95 7.89
CA LEU A 77 -0.64 -8.24 6.61
C LEU A 77 0.25 -8.87 5.54
N VAL A 78 1.52 -9.12 5.86
CA VAL A 78 2.48 -9.79 4.98
C VAL A 78 1.96 -11.16 4.55
N GLU A 79 1.47 -11.98 5.48
CA GLU A 79 0.98 -13.32 5.14
C GLU A 79 -0.29 -13.28 4.28
N ASN A 80 -1.22 -12.36 4.54
CA ASN A 80 -2.40 -12.18 3.69
C ASN A 80 -2.01 -11.71 2.28
N GLY A 81 -1.05 -10.78 2.17
CA GLY A 81 -0.48 -10.36 0.88
C GLY A 81 0.17 -11.53 0.12
N ARG A 82 0.92 -12.42 0.82
CA ARG A 82 1.51 -13.64 0.22
C ARG A 82 0.46 -14.62 -0.29
N ARG A 83 -0.64 -14.79 0.44
CA ARG A 83 -1.78 -15.64 0.01
C ARG A 83 -2.44 -15.09 -1.23
N LEU A 84 -2.70 -13.78 -1.28
CA LEU A 84 -3.24 -13.14 -2.49
C LEU A 84 -2.26 -13.26 -3.67
N THR A 85 -0.95 -13.12 -3.42
CA THR A 85 0.08 -13.33 -4.44
C THR A 85 0.00 -14.74 -5.03
N ALA A 86 -0.13 -15.78 -4.20
CA ALA A 86 -0.27 -17.16 -4.66
C ALA A 86 -1.56 -17.38 -5.48
N ILE A 87 -2.64 -16.68 -5.14
CA ILE A 87 -3.89 -16.71 -5.91
C ILE A 87 -3.68 -16.07 -7.28
N ALA A 88 -3.01 -14.91 -7.34
CA ALA A 88 -2.71 -14.22 -8.60
C ALA A 88 -1.80 -15.07 -9.50
N GLU A 89 -0.73 -15.65 -8.95
CA GLU A 89 0.19 -16.57 -9.66
C GLU A 89 -0.54 -17.79 -10.23
N THR A 90 -1.45 -18.38 -9.45
CA THR A 90 -2.26 -19.52 -9.89
C THR A 90 -3.23 -19.15 -11.00
N ALA A 91 -3.83 -17.96 -10.89
CA ALA A 91 -4.77 -17.46 -11.89
C ALA A 91 -4.08 -17.00 -13.19
N GLN A 92 -2.78 -16.64 -13.12
CA GLN A 92 -1.98 -16.08 -14.19
C GLN A 92 -0.58 -16.70 -14.25
N PRO A 93 -0.45 -17.99 -14.59
CA PRO A 93 0.85 -18.63 -14.64
C PRO A 93 1.79 -17.97 -15.65
N GLY A 94 3.03 -17.72 -15.23
CA GLY A 94 4.11 -17.28 -16.10
C GLY A 94 4.22 -15.77 -16.35
N ILE A 95 3.33 -14.94 -15.77
CA ILE A 95 3.52 -13.49 -15.81
C ILE A 95 4.25 -13.00 -14.55
N PRO A 96 5.08 -11.93 -14.65
CA PRO A 96 5.75 -11.38 -13.48
C PRO A 96 4.75 -10.79 -12.50
N VAL A 97 4.95 -11.06 -11.20
CA VAL A 97 4.14 -10.49 -10.13
C VAL A 97 4.93 -9.43 -9.37
N TRP A 98 4.37 -8.25 -9.30
CA TRP A 98 4.88 -7.11 -8.56
C TRP A 98 4.10 -6.97 -7.26
N LEU A 99 4.76 -6.53 -6.19
CA LEU A 99 4.09 -6.18 -4.95
C LEU A 99 4.03 -4.66 -4.82
N ALA A 100 2.86 -4.15 -4.51
CA ALA A 100 2.64 -2.72 -4.30
C ALA A 100 1.94 -2.48 -2.97
N GLY A 101 2.18 -1.34 -2.36
CA GLY A 101 1.47 -0.92 -1.17
C GLY A 101 1.42 0.59 -1.02
N HIS A 102 0.39 1.05 -0.30
CA HIS A 102 0.24 2.43 0.10
C HIS A 102 0.34 2.55 1.61
N SER A 103 1.06 3.58 2.10
CA SER A 103 1.16 3.91 3.54
C SER A 103 1.51 2.68 4.39
N LEU A 104 0.62 2.24 5.28
CA LEU A 104 0.74 0.99 6.05
C LEU A 104 0.97 -0.24 5.14
N GLY A 105 0.24 -0.34 4.04
CA GLY A 105 0.41 -1.42 3.06
C GLY A 105 1.79 -1.40 2.39
N ALA A 106 2.41 -0.22 2.25
CA ALA A 106 3.78 -0.12 1.76
C ALA A 106 4.80 -0.66 2.78
N VAL A 107 4.54 -0.51 4.09
CA VAL A 107 5.34 -1.14 5.14
C VAL A 107 5.26 -2.66 5.02
N ALA A 108 4.05 -3.21 4.90
CA ALA A 108 3.85 -4.65 4.73
C ALA A 108 4.51 -5.19 3.45
N ALA A 109 4.44 -4.44 2.34
CA ALA A 109 5.09 -4.79 1.09
C ALA A 109 6.62 -4.79 1.21
N ALA A 110 7.20 -3.78 1.85
CA ALA A 110 8.63 -3.68 2.09
C ALA A 110 9.15 -4.82 2.99
N VAL A 111 8.45 -5.10 4.09
CA VAL A 111 8.76 -6.23 4.99
C VAL A 111 8.64 -7.57 4.26
N SER A 112 7.60 -7.76 3.44
CA SER A 112 7.44 -8.97 2.63
C SER A 112 8.62 -9.20 1.70
N ALA A 113 9.10 -8.14 1.04
CA ALA A 113 10.25 -8.22 0.13
C ALA A 113 11.58 -8.41 0.86
N ALA A 114 11.75 -7.83 2.05
CA ALA A 114 12.94 -8.06 2.87
C ALA A 114 13.04 -9.53 3.32
N ARG A 115 11.89 -10.14 3.68
CA ARG A 115 11.81 -11.55 4.11
C ARG A 115 11.94 -12.56 2.96
N ASP A 116 11.47 -12.21 1.76
CA ASP A 116 11.48 -13.11 0.58
C ASP A 116 11.79 -12.31 -0.71
N PRO A 117 13.06 -11.89 -0.89
CA PRO A 117 13.45 -11.01 -1.98
C PRO A 117 13.38 -11.67 -3.37
N GLY A 118 13.24 -12.98 -3.44
CA GLY A 118 13.14 -13.73 -4.71
C GLY A 118 11.71 -13.88 -5.23
N ARG A 119 10.70 -13.48 -4.46
CA ARG A 119 9.32 -13.78 -4.79
C ARG A 119 8.69 -12.83 -5.81
N TYR A 120 9.13 -11.58 -5.83
CA TYR A 120 8.50 -10.53 -6.64
C TYR A 120 9.41 -10.05 -7.75
N ALA A 121 8.82 -9.61 -8.86
CA ALA A 121 9.58 -8.95 -9.94
C ALA A 121 10.08 -7.55 -9.53
N GLY A 122 9.42 -6.92 -8.59
CA GLY A 122 9.81 -5.66 -7.99
C GLY A 122 8.74 -5.10 -7.05
N LEU A 123 8.98 -3.91 -6.51
CA LEU A 123 8.14 -3.22 -5.53
C LEU A 123 7.69 -1.86 -6.02
N ILE A 124 6.48 -1.47 -5.60
CA ILE A 124 5.93 -0.12 -5.76
C ILE A 124 5.45 0.34 -4.39
N LEU A 125 6.03 1.41 -3.88
CA LEU A 125 5.82 1.92 -2.53
C LEU A 125 5.29 3.35 -2.61
N SER A 126 4.01 3.52 -2.26
CA SER A 126 3.26 4.75 -2.34
C SER A 126 3.05 5.35 -0.94
N GLY A 127 3.38 6.64 -0.73
CA GLY A 127 3.21 7.30 0.58
C GLY A 127 3.84 6.50 1.73
N ALA A 128 5.01 5.91 1.50
CA ALA A 128 5.53 4.77 2.28
C ALA A 128 6.02 5.16 3.68
N ALA A 129 5.35 4.69 4.72
CA ALA A 129 5.63 4.94 6.14
C ALA A 129 6.76 4.03 6.68
N LEU A 130 7.94 4.01 6.00
CA LEU A 130 9.02 3.06 6.30
C LEU A 130 9.97 3.49 7.43
N SER A 131 9.78 4.66 7.99
CA SER A 131 10.59 5.22 9.08
C SER A 131 9.70 5.73 10.21
N PRO A 132 10.21 5.86 11.43
CA PRO A 132 9.42 6.33 12.57
C PRO A 132 8.66 7.62 12.30
N LEU A 133 7.40 7.65 12.74
CA LEU A 133 6.49 8.77 12.66
C LEU A 133 6.06 9.17 14.08
N ASP A 134 6.28 10.42 14.46
CA ASP A 134 6.00 10.90 15.82
C ASP A 134 4.53 10.73 16.20
N TRP A 135 3.60 10.95 15.27
CA TRP A 135 2.18 10.78 15.53
C TRP A 135 1.80 9.31 15.81
N VAL A 136 2.46 8.33 15.17
CA VAL A 136 2.27 6.90 15.48
C VAL A 136 2.79 6.57 16.87
N LEU A 137 3.98 7.08 17.21
CA LEU A 137 4.58 6.86 18.53
C LEU A 137 3.72 7.46 19.64
N ALA A 138 3.12 8.62 19.39
CA ALA A 138 2.20 9.27 20.33
C ALA A 138 0.93 8.46 20.62
N LEU A 139 0.46 7.60 19.69
CA LEU A 139 -0.69 6.70 19.94
C LEU A 139 -0.42 5.66 21.05
N GLY A 140 0.84 5.47 21.46
CA GLY A 140 1.21 4.64 22.60
C GLY A 140 0.90 5.25 23.96
N ASP A 141 0.67 6.57 24.04
CA ASP A 141 0.24 7.23 25.27
C ASP A 141 -1.26 6.94 25.50
N PRO A 142 -1.63 6.37 26.66
CA PRO A 142 -3.04 6.10 26.99
C PRO A 142 -3.92 7.36 27.00
N ASP A 143 -3.34 8.53 27.28
CA ASP A 143 -4.02 9.81 27.35
C ASP A 143 -4.02 10.57 26.02
N ALA A 144 -3.33 10.05 24.98
CA ALA A 144 -3.37 10.68 23.66
C ALA A 144 -4.79 10.62 23.05
N PRO A 145 -5.19 11.64 22.28
CA PRO A 145 -6.44 11.58 21.54
C PRO A 145 -6.44 10.41 20.54
N ASP A 146 -7.62 9.93 20.17
CA ASP A 146 -7.75 8.99 19.08
C ASP A 146 -7.26 9.63 17.77
N LEU A 147 -6.75 8.79 16.87
CA LEU A 147 -6.34 9.24 15.55
C LEU A 147 -7.56 9.81 14.81
N ASP A 148 -7.40 11.02 14.30
CA ASP A 148 -8.36 11.70 13.45
C ASP A 148 -7.60 12.41 12.34
N LEU A 149 -7.57 11.78 11.16
CA LEU A 149 -6.89 12.32 9.98
C LEU A 149 -7.84 13.26 9.25
N ASP A 150 -7.40 14.49 9.01
CA ASP A 150 -8.15 15.40 8.13
C ASP A 150 -8.13 14.81 6.71
N PRO A 151 -9.29 14.54 6.08
CA PRO A 151 -9.33 14.12 4.67
C PRO A 151 -8.54 15.04 3.73
N ALA A 152 -8.45 16.33 4.07
CA ALA A 152 -7.65 17.29 3.32
C ALA A 152 -6.14 17.02 3.40
N ASP A 153 -5.65 16.30 4.40
CA ASP A 153 -4.25 15.86 4.48
C ASP A 153 -4.00 14.64 3.57
N LEU A 154 -5.03 13.88 3.27
CA LEU A 154 -4.94 12.70 2.42
C LEU A 154 -4.87 13.06 0.94
N SER A 155 -5.76 13.94 0.46
CA SER A 155 -5.80 14.32 -0.95
C SER A 155 -6.37 15.72 -1.15
N SER A 156 -6.07 16.34 -2.30
CA SER A 156 -6.73 17.54 -2.80
C SER A 156 -7.73 17.28 -3.92
N ASP A 157 -7.90 16.01 -4.34
CA ASP A 157 -8.83 15.61 -5.38
C ASP A 157 -10.28 15.63 -4.85
N PRO A 158 -11.15 16.55 -5.31
CA PRO A 158 -12.50 16.67 -4.80
C PRO A 158 -13.37 15.43 -5.05
N PHE A 159 -13.09 14.67 -6.10
CA PHE A 159 -13.79 13.43 -6.37
C PHE A 159 -13.46 12.37 -5.30
N TYR A 160 -12.19 12.20 -4.98
CA TYR A 160 -11.76 11.24 -3.96
C TYR A 160 -12.24 11.64 -2.55
N LEU A 161 -12.20 12.95 -2.23
CA LEU A 161 -12.72 13.45 -0.96
C LEU A 161 -14.22 13.19 -0.81
N ASP A 162 -14.98 13.32 -1.90
CA ASP A 162 -16.42 12.98 -1.91
C ASP A 162 -16.65 11.47 -1.75
N GLU A 163 -15.83 10.62 -2.39
CA GLU A 163 -15.85 9.16 -2.16
C GLU A 163 -15.60 8.85 -0.69
N LEU A 164 -14.52 9.36 -0.09
CA LEU A 164 -14.21 9.11 1.33
C LEU A 164 -15.34 9.53 2.27
N ALA A 165 -15.95 10.70 2.01
CA ALA A 165 -17.01 11.24 2.86
C ALA A 165 -18.30 10.39 2.83
N HIS A 166 -18.54 9.63 1.76
CA HIS A 166 -19.76 8.86 1.54
C HIS A 166 -19.56 7.35 1.55
N ASP A 167 -18.32 6.85 1.65
CA ASP A 167 -18.03 5.42 1.68
C ASP A 167 -18.11 4.88 3.13
N PRO A 168 -19.08 4.00 3.43
CA PRO A 168 -19.24 3.45 4.77
C PRO A 168 -18.12 2.45 5.17
N LEU A 169 -17.29 2.05 4.22
CA LEU A 169 -16.18 1.12 4.44
C LEU A 169 -14.86 1.84 4.70
N ALA A 170 -14.73 3.12 4.30
CA ALA A 170 -13.58 3.95 4.62
C ALA A 170 -13.73 4.64 5.98
N PHE A 171 -12.62 5.02 6.59
CA PHE A 171 -12.61 5.80 7.82
C PHE A 171 -11.29 6.56 8.01
N THR A 172 -11.36 7.76 8.55
CA THR A 172 -10.20 8.60 8.90
C THR A 172 -9.96 8.64 10.41
N SER A 173 -10.93 8.18 11.18
CA SER A 173 -10.90 8.14 12.66
C SER A 173 -11.42 6.80 13.16
N ALA A 174 -10.68 6.17 14.07
CA ALA A 174 -11.11 4.93 14.72
C ALA A 174 -10.30 4.65 15.99
N ALA A 175 -10.96 4.20 17.05
CA ALA A 175 -10.30 3.80 18.30
C ALA A 175 -9.27 2.67 18.11
N GLY A 176 -9.50 1.77 17.13
CA GLY A 176 -8.58 0.70 16.77
C GLY A 176 -7.23 1.18 16.19
N ALA A 177 -7.12 2.46 15.79
CA ALA A 177 -5.89 3.05 15.26
C ALA A 177 -4.70 2.97 16.23
N ARG A 178 -4.94 2.86 17.53
CA ARG A 178 -3.88 2.64 18.53
C ARG A 178 -3.07 1.37 18.26
N SER A 179 -3.63 0.39 17.54
CA SER A 179 -2.91 -0.80 17.11
C SER A 179 -1.71 -0.47 16.20
N LEU A 180 -1.71 0.65 15.50
CA LEU A 180 -0.58 1.10 14.67
C LEU A 180 0.70 1.28 15.51
N ASN A 181 0.58 1.76 16.74
CA ASN A 181 1.75 1.89 17.64
C ASN A 181 2.35 0.54 18.04
N ALA A 182 1.55 -0.53 18.10
CA ALA A 182 2.05 -1.86 18.37
C ALA A 182 2.66 -2.53 17.12
N VAL A 183 2.20 -2.15 15.92
CA VAL A 183 2.51 -2.82 14.65
C VAL A 183 3.69 -2.18 13.93
N LEU A 184 3.73 -0.84 13.85
CA LEU A 184 4.71 -0.13 13.03
C LEU A 184 6.13 -0.09 13.62
N PRO A 185 6.36 0.20 14.93
CA PRO A 185 7.71 0.28 15.45
C PRO A 185 8.54 -1.00 15.26
N PRO A 186 8.03 -2.23 15.53
CA PRO A 186 8.77 -3.45 15.23
C PRO A 186 9.07 -3.64 13.74
N ALA A 187 8.15 -3.20 12.86
CA ALA A 187 8.36 -3.26 11.42
C ALA A 187 9.44 -2.27 10.96
N TRP A 188 9.51 -1.08 11.55
CA TRP A 188 10.58 -0.11 11.26
C TRP A 188 11.95 -0.63 11.68
N ASP A 189 12.06 -1.30 12.84
CA ASP A 189 13.31 -1.91 13.29
C ASP A 189 13.77 -3.00 12.32
N GLU A 190 12.86 -3.86 11.86
CA GLU A 190 13.13 -4.89 10.85
C GLU A 190 13.59 -4.26 9.51
N LEU A 191 12.89 -3.25 9.03
CA LEU A 191 13.26 -2.56 7.79
C LEU A 191 14.60 -1.83 7.89
N ALA A 192 14.89 -1.20 9.02
CA ALA A 192 16.18 -0.55 9.25
C ALA A 192 17.36 -1.53 9.14
N SER A 193 17.16 -2.79 9.60
CA SER A 193 18.14 -3.86 9.53
C SER A 193 18.27 -4.46 8.11
N ASP A 194 17.15 -4.80 7.47
CA ASP A 194 17.15 -5.78 6.39
C ASP A 194 16.77 -5.19 5.02
N PHE A 195 15.93 -4.16 4.95
CA PHE A 195 15.40 -3.66 3.69
C PHE A 195 16.47 -3.04 2.80
N GLY A 196 17.54 -2.48 3.38
CA GLY A 196 18.69 -1.94 2.63
C GLY A 196 19.44 -2.99 1.77
N GLN A 197 19.22 -4.28 2.02
CA GLN A 197 19.82 -5.38 1.28
C GLN A 197 18.97 -5.88 0.10
N VAL A 198 17.76 -5.37 -0.06
CA VAL A 198 16.86 -5.73 -1.16
C VAL A 198 17.48 -5.32 -2.49
N THR A 199 17.50 -6.26 -3.44
CA THR A 199 18.07 -6.07 -4.78
C THR A 199 17.02 -5.99 -5.88
N LEU A 200 15.75 -6.13 -5.53
CA LEU A 200 14.62 -5.93 -6.44
C LEU A 200 14.58 -4.49 -6.97
N PRO A 201 14.05 -4.26 -8.17
CA PRO A 201 13.65 -2.92 -8.58
C PRO A 201 12.60 -2.36 -7.61
N VAL A 202 12.78 -1.13 -7.12
CA VAL A 202 11.85 -0.46 -6.22
C VAL A 202 11.48 0.91 -6.79
N LEU A 203 10.20 1.19 -6.91
CA LEU A 203 9.69 2.53 -7.22
C LEU A 203 9.02 3.11 -5.98
N PHE A 204 9.49 4.25 -5.53
CA PHE A 204 8.75 5.12 -4.62
C PHE A 204 7.93 6.11 -5.43
N VAL A 205 6.65 6.27 -5.09
CA VAL A 205 5.79 7.35 -5.56
C VAL A 205 5.30 8.14 -4.35
N HIS A 206 5.52 9.45 -4.32
CA HIS A 206 5.28 10.27 -3.13
C HIS A 206 4.84 11.67 -3.48
N GLY A 207 3.91 12.23 -2.71
CA GLY A 207 3.53 13.63 -2.79
C GLY A 207 4.56 14.52 -2.08
N SER A 208 4.98 15.62 -2.70
CA SER A 208 5.95 16.53 -2.05
C SER A 208 5.41 17.19 -0.79
N ASP A 209 4.09 17.36 -0.73
CA ASP A 209 3.38 18.09 0.33
C ASP A 209 2.57 17.11 1.22
N ASP A 210 3.02 15.83 1.29
CA ASP A 210 2.44 14.81 2.16
C ASP A 210 2.65 15.16 3.65
N PRO A 211 1.58 15.51 4.40
CA PRO A 211 1.70 15.88 5.81
C PRO A 211 1.63 14.67 6.75
N VAL A 212 1.22 13.50 6.23
CA VAL A 212 1.07 12.26 7.03
C VAL A 212 2.40 11.53 7.11
N VAL A 213 3.08 11.39 5.96
CA VAL A 213 4.42 10.78 5.85
C VAL A 213 5.34 11.74 5.10
N PRO A 214 6.34 12.33 5.76
CA PRO A 214 7.26 13.27 5.11
C PRO A 214 7.95 12.66 3.88
N ALA A 215 7.93 13.36 2.74
CA ALA A 215 8.60 12.91 1.51
C ALA A 215 10.12 12.67 1.69
N ALA A 216 10.72 13.25 2.73
CA ALA A 216 12.11 13.01 3.12
C ALA A 216 12.37 11.51 3.36
N HIS A 217 11.41 10.77 3.95
CA HIS A 217 11.54 9.33 4.18
C HIS A 217 11.71 8.55 2.87
N ALA A 218 10.91 8.87 1.85
CA ALA A 218 11.04 8.24 0.53
C ALA A 218 12.38 8.58 -0.14
N ARG A 219 12.85 9.82 -0.02
CA ARG A 219 14.16 10.24 -0.55
C ARG A 219 15.31 9.50 0.12
N GLU A 220 15.30 9.38 1.45
CA GLU A 220 16.31 8.66 2.22
C GLU A 220 16.36 7.18 1.86
N TRP A 221 15.21 6.50 1.80
CA TRP A 221 15.15 5.10 1.42
C TRP A 221 15.54 4.85 -0.03
N ALA A 222 15.12 5.70 -0.95
CA ALA A 222 15.52 5.60 -2.35
C ALA A 222 17.05 5.76 -2.52
N ALA A 223 17.70 6.62 -1.73
CA ALA A 223 19.15 6.78 -1.75
C ALA A 223 19.92 5.57 -1.16
N ARG A 224 19.30 4.81 -0.27
CA ARG A 224 19.92 3.63 0.37
C ARG A 224 19.84 2.35 -0.48
N LEU A 225 18.82 2.22 -1.33
CA LEU A 225 18.56 1.03 -2.12
C LEU A 225 19.26 1.09 -3.48
N LYS A 226 19.89 -0.01 -3.89
CA LYS A 226 20.72 -0.05 -5.12
C LYS A 226 19.94 0.12 -6.42
N ARG A 227 18.69 -0.33 -6.46
CA ARG A 227 17.81 -0.32 -7.64
C ARG A 227 16.52 0.45 -7.39
N ALA A 228 16.56 1.49 -6.57
CA ALA A 228 15.41 2.34 -6.32
C ALA A 228 15.34 3.50 -7.29
N ARG A 229 14.10 3.90 -7.60
CA ARG A 229 13.73 5.16 -8.24
C ARG A 229 12.72 5.87 -7.35
N LEU A 230 12.75 7.19 -7.35
CA LEU A 230 11.73 8.03 -6.71
C LEU A 230 11.06 8.89 -7.78
N ALA A 231 9.73 8.79 -7.83
CA ALA A 231 8.87 9.72 -8.54
C ALA A 231 8.13 10.57 -7.51
N GLU A 232 8.55 11.81 -7.35
CA GLU A 232 7.97 12.79 -6.44
C GLU A 232 7.07 13.72 -7.22
N PHE A 233 5.85 13.96 -6.72
CA PHE A 233 4.83 14.76 -7.39
C PHE A 233 4.61 16.07 -6.63
N PRO A 234 4.98 17.21 -7.22
CA PRO A 234 4.87 18.52 -6.57
C PRO A 234 3.44 18.86 -6.17
N GLY A 235 3.26 19.34 -4.93
CA GLY A 235 1.98 19.77 -4.39
C GLY A 235 0.98 18.66 -4.04
N ALA A 236 1.31 17.41 -4.35
CA ALA A 236 0.46 16.27 -4.05
C ALA A 236 0.62 15.82 -2.59
N ARG A 237 -0.45 15.26 -2.04
CA ARG A 237 -0.58 14.83 -0.64
C ARG A 237 -0.39 13.32 -0.48
N HIS A 238 -0.90 12.76 0.64
CA HIS A 238 -0.60 11.40 1.07
C HIS A 238 -1.14 10.33 0.12
N ASP A 239 -2.42 10.36 -0.21
CA ASP A 239 -3.09 9.35 -1.05
C ASP A 239 -2.79 9.57 -2.53
N ILE A 240 -1.50 9.58 -2.86
CA ILE A 240 -0.97 9.97 -4.16
C ILE A 240 -1.60 9.19 -5.34
N LEU A 241 -2.06 7.96 -5.13
CA LEU A 241 -2.76 7.13 -6.12
C LEU A 241 -4.18 7.62 -6.40
N ASN A 242 -4.73 8.44 -5.50
CA ASN A 242 -6.06 9.03 -5.55
C ASN A 242 -6.03 10.57 -5.59
N GLU A 243 -4.86 11.17 -5.75
CA GLU A 243 -4.67 12.61 -5.85
C GLU A 243 -5.02 13.15 -7.25
N THR A 244 -5.10 14.45 -7.42
CA THR A 244 -5.36 15.13 -8.72
C THR A 244 -4.39 14.67 -9.80
N VAL A 245 -3.17 14.29 -9.43
CA VAL A 245 -2.09 13.76 -10.29
C VAL A 245 -2.15 12.24 -10.49
N HIS A 246 -3.20 11.54 -10.03
CA HIS A 246 -3.31 10.07 -10.07
C HIS A 246 -3.01 9.45 -11.45
N ARG A 247 -3.29 10.16 -12.54
CA ARG A 247 -3.00 9.66 -13.91
C ARG A 247 -1.51 9.64 -14.19
N ASP A 248 -0.78 10.68 -13.78
CA ASP A 248 0.66 10.78 -13.98
C ASP A 248 1.37 9.77 -13.07
N VAL A 249 0.87 9.57 -11.86
CA VAL A 249 1.34 8.53 -10.93
C VAL A 249 1.15 7.14 -11.53
N ALA A 250 -0.04 6.83 -12.05
CA ALA A 250 -0.31 5.54 -12.69
C ALA A 250 0.55 5.34 -13.94
N ALA A 251 0.83 6.39 -14.71
CA ALA A 251 1.72 6.34 -15.86
C ALA A 251 3.16 6.03 -15.45
N ALA A 252 3.68 6.67 -14.40
CA ALA A 252 5.02 6.42 -13.86
C ALA A 252 5.17 4.97 -13.34
N ILE A 253 4.14 4.46 -12.66
CA ILE A 253 4.10 3.07 -12.19
C ILE A 253 4.08 2.09 -13.37
N THR A 254 3.23 2.36 -14.36
CA THR A 254 3.10 1.54 -15.58
C THR A 254 4.44 1.45 -16.32
N ASP A 255 5.08 2.60 -16.57
CA ASP A 255 6.41 2.66 -17.22
C ASP A 255 7.43 1.82 -16.44
N PHE A 256 7.46 1.99 -15.12
CA PHE A 256 8.38 1.25 -14.27
C PHE A 256 8.15 -0.26 -14.34
N VAL A 257 6.92 -0.73 -14.24
CA VAL A 257 6.57 -2.16 -14.32
C VAL A 257 6.99 -2.76 -15.66
N LEU A 258 6.79 -2.02 -16.76
CA LEU A 258 7.08 -2.51 -18.12
C LEU A 258 8.56 -2.43 -18.50
N THR A 259 9.36 -1.59 -17.80
CA THR A 259 10.77 -1.34 -18.19
C THR A 259 11.83 -1.85 -17.20
N ALA A 260 11.47 -2.14 -15.97
CA ALA A 260 12.42 -2.52 -14.91
C ALA A 260 12.58 -4.03 -14.72
N GLY A 261 11.80 -4.84 -15.44
CA GLY A 261 11.82 -6.31 -15.40
C GLY A 261 12.97 -6.95 -16.15
#